data_1b3f7243a6b72b0d3247ab2184c31b14
#
_entry.id   1b3f7243a6b72b0d3247ab2184c31b14
#
_cell.length_a   1.000
_cell.length_b   1.000
_cell.length_c   1.000
_cell.angle_alpha   90.00
_cell.angle_beta   90.00
_cell.angle_gamma   90.00
#
_symmetry.space_group_name_H-M   'P 1'
#
loop_
_entity.id
_entity.type
_entity.pdbx_description
1 polymer ?
#
loop_
_entity_poly.entity_id
_entity_poly.type
_entity_poly.pdbx_seq_one_letter_code
_entity_poly.pdbx_strand_id
1 'polypeptide(L)'
;LHHHKLLLISGYPSSGKTYRSRQLIEHFSQKIADSTDPRIKRLQIHHIDDDSLALSREAYATAKAEKDARATFASAIKRVLTRDALVVADGMNYIKGFRYQLYCEAKAVQTTNCVVHVGTPGDICRTLNDEARSTSSKPCYTPDVFDNLVFRYEEPNGMTRWDKPLFTVPYDDAEPPYDAIWDALIGSDGKAKVVRPNAATVLKPASEQNYLYELDKTTSDVIALITNWSQDHAGESGGEVPVPESERNLILPVTTPSLPQLQRLRRQFISLNRQHSLSKARVRELFIDYLNDSFQS
;
A
#
# COMPACT_ATOMS: atom_id res chain seq x y z
N LEU A 1 16.09 -14.92 -6.03
CA LEU A 1 16.09 -13.47 -5.78
C LEU A 1 15.16 -12.81 -6.80
N HIS A 2 14.14 -12.10 -6.33
CA HIS A 2 13.13 -11.46 -7.16
C HIS A 2 13.68 -10.14 -7.73
N HIS A 3 13.49 -9.90 -9.03
CA HIS A 3 14.06 -8.75 -9.74
C HIS A 3 12.94 -7.81 -10.24
N HIS A 4 12.12 -7.31 -9.33
CA HIS A 4 11.19 -6.23 -9.65
C HIS A 4 11.90 -4.88 -9.49
N LYS A 5 11.57 -3.91 -10.31
CA LYS A 5 12.16 -2.58 -10.30
C LYS A 5 11.09 -1.53 -10.48
N LEU A 6 11.08 -0.51 -9.63
CA LEU A 6 10.17 0.62 -9.73
C LEU A 6 10.96 1.91 -9.87
N LEU A 7 10.82 2.56 -11.01
CA LEU A 7 11.37 3.88 -11.29
C LEU A 7 10.23 4.90 -11.27
N LEU A 8 10.26 5.83 -10.33
CA LEU A 8 9.30 6.93 -10.24
C LEU A 8 9.88 8.16 -10.91
N ILE A 9 9.20 8.71 -11.90
CA ILE A 9 9.53 10.01 -12.47
C ILE A 9 8.69 11.07 -11.76
N SER A 10 9.32 12.17 -11.34
CA SER A 10 8.63 13.29 -10.70
C SER A 10 9.07 14.61 -11.30
N GLY A 11 8.20 15.61 -11.30
CA GLY A 11 8.48 16.94 -11.83
C GLY A 11 7.21 17.73 -12.07
N TYR A 12 7.35 19.02 -12.29
CA TYR A 12 6.26 19.94 -12.60
C TYR A 12 5.43 19.48 -13.82
N PRO A 13 4.17 19.92 -13.96
CA PRO A 13 3.45 19.79 -15.23
C PRO A 13 4.29 20.40 -16.36
N SER A 14 4.30 19.76 -17.51
CA SER A 14 5.07 20.16 -18.71
C SER A 14 6.59 20.26 -18.53
N SER A 15 7.19 19.61 -17.53
CA SER A 15 8.64 19.65 -17.27
C SER A 15 9.48 18.73 -18.17
N GLY A 16 8.88 17.99 -19.10
CA GLY A 16 9.62 17.06 -19.95
C GLY A 16 9.79 15.65 -19.36
N LYS A 17 9.00 15.26 -18.37
CA LYS A 17 9.06 13.92 -17.74
C LYS A 17 9.05 12.79 -18.76
N THR A 18 8.08 12.79 -19.66
CA THR A 18 7.93 11.75 -20.69
C THR A 18 9.12 11.70 -21.65
N TYR A 19 9.75 12.84 -21.93
CA TYR A 19 10.99 12.88 -22.70
C TYR A 19 12.11 12.14 -21.96
N ARG A 20 12.30 12.45 -20.68
CA ARG A 20 13.32 11.78 -19.83
C ARG A 20 13.01 10.30 -19.61
N SER A 21 11.73 9.95 -19.44
CA SER A 21 11.30 8.56 -19.36
C SER A 21 11.66 7.77 -20.61
N ARG A 22 11.44 8.32 -21.79
CA ARG A 22 11.81 7.69 -23.07
C ARG A 22 13.31 7.49 -23.22
N GLN A 23 14.12 8.50 -22.87
CA GLN A 23 15.59 8.36 -22.86
C GLN A 23 16.03 7.19 -21.95
N LEU A 24 15.48 7.11 -20.74
CA LEU A 24 15.77 6.02 -19.79
C LEU A 24 15.34 4.65 -20.32
N ILE A 25 14.13 4.57 -20.88
CA ILE A 25 13.57 3.33 -21.44
C ILE A 25 14.43 2.83 -22.60
N GLU A 26 14.81 3.71 -23.53
CA GLU A 26 15.65 3.36 -24.66
C GLU A 26 17.01 2.82 -24.21
N HIS A 27 17.69 3.55 -23.33
CA HIS A 27 18.98 3.14 -22.79
C HIS A 27 18.90 1.79 -22.02
N PHE A 28 17.88 1.61 -21.18
CA PHE A 28 17.71 0.38 -20.42
C PHE A 28 17.31 -0.80 -21.33
N SER A 29 16.53 -0.56 -22.37
CA SER A 29 16.20 -1.60 -23.35
C SER A 29 17.45 -2.11 -24.04
N GLN A 30 18.38 -1.21 -24.42
CA GLN A 30 19.67 -1.58 -25.01
C GLN A 30 20.51 -2.39 -24.00
N LYS A 31 20.64 -1.92 -22.76
CA LYS A 31 21.35 -2.66 -21.70
C LYS A 31 20.79 -4.05 -21.44
N ILE A 32 19.48 -4.21 -21.50
CA ILE A 32 18.81 -5.52 -21.34
C ILE A 32 19.17 -6.43 -22.54
N ALA A 33 19.11 -5.89 -23.77
CA ALA A 33 19.40 -6.62 -24.99
C ALA A 33 20.86 -7.11 -25.04
N ASP A 34 21.80 -6.25 -24.65
CA ASP A 34 23.24 -6.51 -24.70
C ASP A 34 23.73 -7.37 -23.51
N SER A 35 22.91 -7.54 -22.48
CA SER A 35 23.31 -8.28 -21.28
C SER A 35 23.54 -9.76 -21.57
N THR A 36 24.58 -10.32 -20.96
CA THR A 36 24.82 -11.78 -20.94
C THR A 36 24.16 -12.47 -19.74
N ASP A 37 23.69 -11.70 -18.74
CA ASP A 37 23.03 -12.25 -17.56
C ASP A 37 21.58 -12.65 -17.90
N PRO A 38 21.22 -13.97 -17.80
CA PRO A 38 19.86 -14.41 -18.08
C PRO A 38 18.79 -13.76 -17.21
N ARG A 39 19.16 -13.21 -16.04
CA ARG A 39 18.24 -12.55 -15.13
C ARG A 39 17.88 -11.14 -15.66
N ILE A 40 18.87 -10.45 -16.23
CA ILE A 40 18.67 -9.13 -16.85
C ILE A 40 17.91 -9.28 -18.16
N LYS A 41 18.27 -10.27 -18.99
CA LYS A 41 17.58 -10.56 -20.27
C LYS A 41 16.08 -10.82 -20.15
N ARG A 42 15.60 -11.25 -18.98
CA ARG A 42 14.16 -11.51 -18.76
C ARG A 42 13.39 -10.28 -18.35
N LEU A 43 14.08 -9.17 -18.01
CA LEU A 43 13.40 -7.95 -17.58
C LEU A 43 12.55 -7.40 -18.71
N GLN A 44 11.29 -7.10 -18.39
CA GLN A 44 10.35 -6.41 -19.26
C GLN A 44 10.12 -5.00 -18.74
N ILE A 45 10.28 -4.01 -19.62
CA ILE A 45 10.02 -2.62 -19.29
C ILE A 45 8.54 -2.31 -19.49
N HIS A 46 7.90 -1.81 -18.45
CA HIS A 46 6.52 -1.32 -18.49
C HIS A 46 6.51 0.18 -18.28
N HIS A 47 6.12 0.93 -19.28
CA HIS A 47 5.93 2.37 -19.20
C HIS A 47 4.48 2.68 -18.85
N ILE A 48 4.26 3.34 -17.72
CA ILE A 48 2.94 3.73 -17.22
C ILE A 48 2.92 5.25 -17.16
N ASP A 49 2.08 5.86 -17.96
CA ASP A 49 1.86 7.31 -18.01
C ASP A 49 0.36 7.64 -18.12
N ASP A 50 0.01 8.90 -17.99
CA ASP A 50 -1.37 9.36 -18.07
C ASP A 50 -1.98 9.02 -19.44
N ASP A 51 -1.21 9.12 -20.51
CA ASP A 51 -1.70 8.90 -21.87
C ASP A 51 -2.00 7.41 -22.13
N SER A 52 -1.14 6.51 -21.65
CA SER A 52 -1.35 5.05 -21.72
C SER A 52 -2.58 4.59 -20.93
N LEU A 53 -2.96 5.36 -19.90
CA LEU A 53 -4.13 5.10 -19.06
C LEU A 53 -5.37 5.87 -19.51
N ALA A 54 -5.29 6.60 -20.62
CA ALA A 54 -6.36 7.47 -21.12
C ALA A 54 -6.85 8.50 -20.08
N LEU A 55 -5.95 8.97 -19.22
CA LEU A 55 -6.22 10.00 -18.21
C LEU A 55 -6.05 11.38 -18.86
N SER A 56 -7.13 12.13 -18.96
CA SER A 56 -7.06 13.49 -19.51
C SER A 56 -6.43 14.47 -18.50
N ARG A 57 -5.85 15.56 -18.98
CA ARG A 57 -5.31 16.62 -18.13
C ARG A 57 -6.40 17.33 -17.32
N GLU A 58 -7.65 17.24 -17.74
CA GLU A 58 -8.81 17.74 -17.01
C GLU A 58 -9.10 16.97 -15.72
N ALA A 59 -8.63 15.72 -15.61
CA ALA A 59 -8.74 14.94 -14.38
C ALA A 59 -8.11 15.65 -13.17
N TYR A 60 -7.16 16.54 -13.41
CA TYR A 60 -6.49 17.31 -12.35
C TYR A 60 -7.23 18.59 -11.93
N ALA A 61 -8.35 18.92 -12.57
CA ALA A 61 -9.14 20.12 -12.25
C ALA A 61 -9.98 19.98 -10.97
N THR A 62 -10.31 18.76 -10.56
CA THR A 62 -11.13 18.52 -9.36
C THR A 62 -10.50 17.46 -8.45
N ALA A 63 -10.64 17.65 -7.14
CA ALA A 63 -10.07 16.73 -6.15
C ALA A 63 -10.57 15.29 -6.29
N LYS A 64 -11.83 15.09 -6.71
CA LYS A 64 -12.41 13.75 -6.93
C LYS A 64 -11.76 13.06 -8.13
N ALA A 65 -11.77 13.72 -9.29
CA ALA A 65 -11.21 13.15 -10.52
C ALA A 65 -9.70 12.90 -10.39
N GLU A 66 -8.98 13.80 -9.73
CA GLU A 66 -7.57 13.65 -9.40
C GLU A 66 -7.29 12.44 -8.49
N LYS A 67 -8.14 12.22 -7.48
CA LYS A 67 -8.04 11.03 -6.62
C LYS A 67 -8.25 9.75 -7.41
N ASP A 68 -9.25 9.74 -8.30
CA ASP A 68 -9.57 8.59 -9.15
C ASP A 68 -8.44 8.33 -10.17
N ALA A 69 -7.86 9.38 -10.75
CA ALA A 69 -6.70 9.29 -11.64
C ALA A 69 -5.48 8.68 -10.91
N ARG A 70 -5.17 9.14 -9.70
CA ARG A 70 -4.09 8.55 -8.90
C ARG A 70 -4.36 7.09 -8.52
N ALA A 71 -5.60 6.74 -8.21
CA ALA A 71 -5.99 5.36 -7.92
C ALA A 71 -5.82 4.45 -9.14
N THR A 72 -6.21 4.93 -10.33
CA THR A 72 -5.99 4.24 -11.61
C THR A 72 -4.52 4.02 -11.89
N PHE A 73 -3.70 5.07 -11.73
CA PHE A 73 -2.26 5.02 -11.92
C PHE A 73 -1.59 4.02 -10.96
N ALA A 74 -1.90 4.09 -9.66
CA ALA A 74 -1.38 3.15 -8.66
C ALA A 74 -1.79 1.70 -8.95
N SER A 75 -3.04 1.48 -9.36
CA SER A 75 -3.56 0.17 -9.72
C SER A 75 -2.86 -0.42 -10.94
N ALA A 76 -2.58 0.41 -11.96
CA ALA A 76 -1.82 -0.01 -13.14
C ALA A 76 -0.40 -0.44 -12.78
N ILE A 77 0.32 0.35 -11.96
CA ILE A 77 1.65 0.00 -11.46
C ILE A 77 1.60 -1.32 -10.70
N LYS A 78 0.70 -1.46 -9.74
CA LYS A 78 0.57 -2.66 -8.91
C LYS A 78 0.34 -3.93 -9.74
N ARG A 79 -0.44 -3.84 -10.82
CA ARG A 79 -0.76 -4.97 -11.70
C ARG A 79 0.46 -5.49 -12.46
N VAL A 80 1.36 -4.61 -12.89
CA VAL A 80 2.55 -4.97 -13.67
C VAL A 80 3.82 -5.08 -12.81
N LEU A 81 3.77 -4.67 -11.55
CA LEU A 81 4.89 -4.79 -10.62
C LEU A 81 5.05 -6.25 -10.18
N THR A 82 5.36 -7.09 -11.16
CA THR A 82 5.53 -8.53 -11.04
C THR A 82 6.98 -8.92 -11.22
N ARG A 83 7.28 -10.19 -11.05
CA ARG A 83 8.62 -10.74 -11.26
C ARG A 83 9.13 -10.40 -12.66
N ASP A 84 10.40 -10.02 -12.74
CA ASP A 84 11.09 -9.68 -13.98
C ASP A 84 10.55 -8.39 -14.68
N ALA A 85 9.84 -7.52 -13.94
CA ALA A 85 9.37 -6.23 -14.43
C ALA A 85 10.30 -5.09 -14.01
N LEU A 86 10.54 -4.14 -14.93
CA LEU A 86 11.05 -2.80 -14.67
C LEU A 86 9.93 -1.82 -15.00
N VAL A 87 9.30 -1.26 -13.99
CA VAL A 87 8.16 -0.35 -14.16
C VAL A 87 8.66 1.09 -14.10
N VAL A 88 8.41 1.85 -15.16
CA VAL A 88 8.65 3.30 -15.25
C VAL A 88 7.31 3.98 -15.03
N ALA A 89 7.14 4.56 -13.86
CA ALA A 89 5.95 5.30 -13.45
C ALA A 89 6.11 6.78 -13.82
N ASP A 90 5.79 7.11 -15.07
CA ASP A 90 5.92 8.44 -15.69
C ASP A 90 4.69 9.28 -15.38
N GLY A 91 4.67 9.86 -14.21
CA GLY A 91 3.63 10.78 -13.77
C GLY A 91 4.22 11.99 -13.06
N MET A 92 3.40 12.94 -12.66
CA MET A 92 3.89 14.06 -11.86
C MET A 92 4.44 13.58 -10.52
N ASN A 93 3.83 12.58 -9.92
CA ASN A 93 4.20 12.03 -8.63
C ASN A 93 4.47 13.13 -7.58
N TYR A 94 3.65 14.19 -7.65
CA TYR A 94 3.85 15.48 -6.98
C TYR A 94 3.47 15.48 -5.51
N ILE A 95 2.69 14.50 -5.04
CA ILE A 95 2.27 14.39 -3.64
C ILE A 95 3.19 13.39 -2.92
N LYS A 96 3.90 13.83 -1.87
CA LYS A 96 4.80 12.94 -1.13
C LYS A 96 4.10 11.72 -0.54
N GLY A 97 2.85 11.86 -0.08
CA GLY A 97 2.04 10.75 0.41
C GLY A 97 1.76 9.70 -0.67
N PHE A 98 1.59 10.13 -1.92
CA PHE A 98 1.42 9.21 -3.04
C PHE A 98 2.72 8.49 -3.40
N ARG A 99 3.86 9.19 -3.41
CA ARG A 99 5.18 8.53 -3.57
C ARG A 99 5.46 7.54 -2.45
N TYR A 100 5.08 7.88 -1.21
CA TYR A 100 5.16 6.94 -0.10
C TYR A 100 4.27 5.69 -0.30
N GLN A 101 3.05 5.85 -0.82
CA GLN A 101 2.17 4.73 -1.16
C GLN A 101 2.83 3.80 -2.19
N LEU A 102 3.36 4.34 -3.29
CA LEU A 102 4.04 3.55 -4.32
C LEU A 102 5.31 2.87 -3.78
N TYR A 103 6.04 3.55 -2.90
CA TYR A 103 7.16 2.94 -2.17
C TYR A 103 6.69 1.75 -1.32
N CYS A 104 5.56 1.85 -0.62
CA CYS A 104 5.02 0.76 0.16
C CYS A 104 4.63 -0.44 -0.72
N GLU A 105 4.02 -0.21 -1.89
CA GLU A 105 3.72 -1.26 -2.86
C GLU A 105 5.01 -1.95 -3.34
N ALA A 106 6.05 -1.18 -3.66
CA ALA A 106 7.36 -1.72 -4.04
C ALA A 106 7.97 -2.59 -2.92
N LYS A 107 7.90 -2.13 -1.67
CA LYS A 107 8.39 -2.88 -0.51
C LYS A 107 7.60 -4.15 -0.23
N ALA A 108 6.28 -4.14 -0.43
CA ALA A 108 5.43 -5.31 -0.23
C ALA A 108 5.84 -6.47 -1.14
N VAL A 109 6.26 -6.18 -2.37
CA VAL A 109 6.77 -7.17 -3.33
C VAL A 109 8.31 -7.28 -3.34
N GLN A 110 8.99 -6.75 -2.33
CA GLN A 110 10.45 -6.81 -2.16
C GLN A 110 11.24 -6.20 -3.33
N THR A 111 10.76 -5.11 -3.88
CA THR A 111 11.28 -4.43 -5.07
C THR A 111 12.20 -3.29 -4.71
N THR A 112 13.26 -3.07 -5.49
CA THR A 112 14.03 -1.83 -5.45
C THR A 112 13.21 -0.71 -6.06
N ASN A 113 13.40 0.51 -5.55
CA ASN A 113 12.80 1.71 -6.10
C ASN A 113 13.83 2.84 -6.15
N CYS A 114 13.68 3.75 -7.08
CA CYS A 114 14.33 5.03 -7.08
C CYS A 114 13.42 6.11 -7.65
N VAL A 115 13.77 7.36 -7.41
CA VAL A 115 13.04 8.53 -7.92
C VAL A 115 13.96 9.32 -8.81
N VAL A 116 13.47 9.68 -9.99
CA VAL A 116 14.11 10.65 -10.91
C VAL A 116 13.26 11.92 -10.90
N HIS A 117 13.84 13.00 -10.42
CA HIS A 117 13.23 14.32 -10.41
C HIS A 117 13.69 15.10 -11.64
N VAL A 118 12.75 15.50 -12.47
CA VAL A 118 13.00 16.35 -13.64
C VAL A 118 12.95 17.81 -13.20
N GLY A 119 14.13 18.40 -13.01
CA GLY A 119 14.34 19.72 -12.42
C GLY A 119 14.22 20.85 -13.44
N THR A 120 13.09 20.94 -14.14
CA THR A 120 12.79 22.05 -15.04
C THR A 120 12.20 23.22 -14.26
N PRO A 121 12.73 24.45 -14.40
CA PRO A 121 12.17 25.64 -13.77
C PRO A 121 10.70 25.87 -14.12
N GLY A 122 9.92 26.39 -13.16
CA GLY A 122 8.46 26.52 -13.31
C GLY A 122 8.03 27.50 -14.41
N ASP A 123 8.82 28.54 -14.67
CA ASP A 123 8.62 29.51 -15.77
C ASP A 123 8.82 28.85 -17.14
N ILE A 124 9.83 28.01 -17.28
CA ILE A 124 10.06 27.21 -18.50
C ILE A 124 8.90 26.22 -18.69
N CYS A 125 8.49 25.53 -17.63
CA CYS A 125 7.34 24.63 -17.69
C CYS A 125 6.06 25.34 -18.16
N ARG A 126 5.83 26.56 -17.69
CA ARG A 126 4.70 27.39 -18.09
C ARG A 126 4.77 27.73 -19.57
N THR A 127 5.91 28.21 -20.03
CA THR A 127 6.13 28.51 -21.46
C THR A 127 5.84 27.30 -22.34
N LEU A 128 6.38 26.14 -21.99
CA LEU A 128 6.13 24.89 -22.72
C LEU A 128 4.65 24.47 -22.71
N ASN A 129 3.95 24.68 -21.60
CA ASN A 129 2.52 24.40 -21.51
C ASN A 129 1.70 25.34 -22.40
N ASP A 130 2.03 26.62 -22.42
CA ASP A 130 1.33 27.64 -23.22
C ASP A 130 1.59 27.47 -24.72
N GLU A 131 2.80 27.11 -25.10
CA GLU A 131 3.13 26.73 -26.49
C GLU A 131 2.35 25.49 -26.95
N ALA A 132 2.31 24.45 -26.12
CA ALA A 132 1.52 23.25 -26.43
C ALA A 132 0.03 23.57 -26.60
N ARG A 133 -0.50 24.48 -25.79
CA ARG A 133 -1.90 24.92 -25.84
C ARG A 133 -2.18 25.76 -27.09
N SER A 134 -1.29 26.66 -27.46
CA SER A 134 -1.47 27.53 -28.64
C SER A 134 -1.42 26.74 -29.95
N THR A 135 -0.61 25.71 -29.99
CA THR A 135 -0.42 24.87 -31.20
C THR A 135 -1.35 23.66 -31.23
N SER A 136 -2.07 23.37 -30.16
CA SER A 136 -2.86 22.14 -29.98
C SER A 136 -2.06 20.85 -30.32
N SER A 137 -0.76 20.92 -30.17
CA SER A 137 0.16 19.85 -30.62
C SER A 137 0.30 18.71 -29.60
N LYS A 138 0.02 19.00 -28.35
CA LYS A 138 0.17 18.02 -27.23
C LYS A 138 -0.87 18.26 -26.15
N PRO A 139 -1.21 17.25 -25.34
CA PRO A 139 -2.03 17.43 -24.14
C PRO A 139 -1.39 18.49 -23.22
N CYS A 140 -2.17 19.49 -22.83
CA CYS A 140 -1.73 20.61 -22.00
C CYS A 140 -2.73 20.85 -20.87
N TYR A 141 -2.28 21.60 -19.86
CA TYR A 141 -3.11 22.01 -18.72
C TYR A 141 -3.71 23.40 -18.97
N THR A 142 -4.91 23.65 -18.47
CA THR A 142 -5.42 25.03 -18.38
C THR A 142 -4.57 25.83 -17.40
N PRO A 143 -4.46 27.16 -17.54
CA PRO A 143 -3.60 27.98 -16.67
C PRO A 143 -3.87 27.77 -15.18
N ASP A 144 -5.17 27.75 -14.77
CA ASP A 144 -5.57 27.57 -13.39
C ASP A 144 -5.16 26.20 -12.84
N VAL A 145 -5.33 25.13 -13.63
CA VAL A 145 -4.91 23.78 -13.23
C VAL A 145 -3.38 23.70 -13.16
N PHE A 146 -2.68 24.28 -14.11
CA PHE A 146 -1.21 24.34 -14.12
C PHE A 146 -0.69 25.00 -12.84
N ASP A 147 -1.18 26.22 -12.52
CA ASP A 147 -0.75 26.98 -11.36
C ASP A 147 -1.06 26.26 -10.05
N ASN A 148 -2.24 25.67 -9.97
CA ASN A 148 -2.64 24.86 -8.81
C ASN A 148 -1.73 23.65 -8.61
N LEU A 149 -1.35 22.96 -9.67
CA LEU A 149 -0.45 21.81 -9.64
C LEU A 149 0.97 22.20 -9.22
N VAL A 150 1.50 23.32 -9.76
CA VAL A 150 2.82 23.87 -9.36
C VAL A 150 2.80 24.27 -7.89
N PHE A 151 1.74 24.94 -7.43
CA PHE A 151 1.62 25.36 -6.03
C PHE A 151 1.58 24.18 -5.05
N ARG A 152 0.93 23.07 -5.43
CA ARG A 152 0.79 21.87 -4.60
C ARG A 152 1.92 20.86 -4.78
N TYR A 153 2.90 21.15 -5.59
CA TYR A 153 4.00 20.23 -5.85
C TYR A 153 4.90 20.10 -4.63
N GLU A 154 4.98 18.90 -4.09
CA GLU A 154 5.87 18.54 -2.99
C GLU A 154 7.13 17.87 -3.58
N GLU A 155 8.19 18.65 -3.74
CA GLU A 155 9.44 18.19 -4.33
C GLU A 155 10.01 16.95 -3.62
N PRO A 156 10.52 15.95 -4.37
CA PRO A 156 11.18 14.80 -3.79
C PRO A 156 12.41 15.20 -2.96
N ASN A 157 12.58 14.54 -1.82
CA ASN A 157 13.66 14.81 -0.89
C ASN A 157 14.47 13.53 -0.63
N GLY A 158 15.72 13.50 -1.07
CA GLY A 158 16.64 12.38 -0.92
C GLY A 158 16.99 12.01 0.54
N MET A 159 16.58 12.82 1.52
CA MET A 159 16.70 12.48 2.94
C MET A 159 15.57 11.57 3.40
N THR A 160 14.44 11.53 2.68
CA THR A 160 13.33 10.63 3.01
C THR A 160 13.54 9.25 2.42
N ARG A 161 13.13 8.21 3.15
CA ARG A 161 13.34 6.81 2.73
C ARG A 161 12.58 6.40 1.46
N TRP A 162 11.46 7.06 1.18
CA TRP A 162 10.61 6.73 0.02
C TRP A 162 11.03 7.44 -1.26
N ASP A 163 11.75 8.57 -1.15
CA ASP A 163 12.33 9.28 -2.29
C ASP A 163 13.79 8.85 -2.55
N LYS A 164 14.39 8.02 -1.70
CA LYS A 164 15.80 7.57 -1.83
C LYS A 164 15.91 6.22 -2.53
N PRO A 165 16.88 6.05 -3.47
CA PRO A 165 17.78 7.07 -4.02
C PRO A 165 17.06 8.05 -4.94
N LEU A 166 17.48 9.31 -4.89
CA LEU A 166 16.94 10.40 -5.70
C LEU A 166 18.00 10.88 -6.70
N PHE A 167 17.60 10.96 -7.96
CA PHE A 167 18.40 11.51 -9.05
C PHE A 167 17.69 12.74 -9.61
N THR A 168 18.32 13.90 -9.50
CA THR A 168 17.79 15.11 -10.13
C THR A 168 18.44 15.29 -11.50
N VAL A 169 17.61 15.46 -12.52
CA VAL A 169 18.03 15.73 -13.90
C VAL A 169 17.65 17.17 -14.22
N PRO A 170 18.61 18.09 -14.24
CA PRO A 170 18.39 19.48 -14.66
C PRO A 170 17.82 19.57 -16.08
N TYR A 171 17.14 20.68 -16.35
CA TYR A 171 16.52 20.94 -17.65
C TYR A 171 17.54 20.97 -18.79
N ASP A 172 18.70 21.60 -18.56
CA ASP A 172 19.79 21.80 -19.48
C ASP A 172 20.72 20.59 -19.64
N ASP A 173 20.59 19.56 -18.82
CA ASP A 173 21.36 18.33 -19.03
C ASP A 173 20.93 17.64 -20.33
N ALA A 174 21.87 17.20 -21.14
CA ALA A 174 21.59 16.47 -22.37
C ALA A 174 20.98 15.10 -22.07
N GLU A 175 21.49 14.41 -21.04
CA GLU A 175 21.15 13.05 -20.71
C GLU A 175 21.00 12.84 -19.19
N PRO A 176 20.09 11.93 -18.76
CA PRO A 176 20.04 11.47 -17.38
C PRO A 176 21.30 10.68 -16.99
N PRO A 177 21.62 10.54 -15.69
CA PRO A 177 22.73 9.69 -15.22
C PRO A 177 22.34 8.20 -15.30
N TYR A 178 22.29 7.66 -16.50
CA TYR A 178 21.79 6.33 -16.83
C TYR A 178 22.36 5.22 -15.96
N ASP A 179 23.71 5.16 -15.85
CA ASP A 179 24.40 4.10 -15.14
C ASP A 179 24.11 4.13 -13.65
N ALA A 180 24.09 5.31 -13.04
CA ALA A 180 23.79 5.48 -11.63
C ALA A 180 22.34 5.07 -11.30
N ILE A 181 21.37 5.39 -12.18
CA ILE A 181 19.97 4.98 -12.02
C ILE A 181 19.84 3.46 -12.22
N TRP A 182 20.51 2.91 -13.22
CA TRP A 182 20.55 1.47 -13.46
C TRP A 182 21.09 0.71 -12.24
N ASP A 183 22.25 1.14 -11.70
CA ASP A 183 22.88 0.52 -10.54
C ASP A 183 22.02 0.63 -9.28
N ALA A 184 21.27 1.71 -9.14
CA ALA A 184 20.32 1.86 -8.03
C ALA A 184 19.16 0.86 -8.10
N LEU A 185 18.71 0.52 -9.31
CA LEU A 185 17.59 -0.40 -9.55
C LEU A 185 18.06 -1.87 -9.58
N ILE A 186 19.09 -2.18 -10.35
CA ILE A 186 19.54 -3.53 -10.68
C ILE A 186 20.67 -4.00 -9.75
N GLY A 187 21.53 -3.06 -9.30
CA GLY A 187 22.75 -3.32 -8.57
C GLY A 187 23.99 -3.29 -9.48
N SER A 188 25.12 -2.91 -8.92
CA SER A 188 26.43 -3.00 -9.57
C SER A 188 26.92 -4.45 -9.53
N ASP A 189 27.66 -4.88 -10.53
CA ASP A 189 28.35 -6.18 -10.64
C ASP A 189 27.43 -7.41 -10.57
N GLY A 190 26.17 -7.29 -11.00
CA GLY A 190 25.22 -8.42 -11.01
C GLY A 190 24.81 -8.89 -9.61
N LYS A 191 25.20 -8.21 -8.54
CA LYS A 191 24.75 -8.50 -7.18
C LYS A 191 23.40 -7.84 -6.95
N ALA A 192 22.35 -8.65 -6.94
CA ALA A 192 21.01 -8.19 -6.65
C ALA A 192 20.93 -7.51 -5.28
N LYS A 193 20.46 -6.28 -5.24
CA LYS A 193 20.20 -5.56 -3.99
C LYS A 193 19.08 -6.24 -3.23
N VAL A 194 19.38 -6.78 -2.04
CA VAL A 194 18.38 -7.43 -1.20
C VAL A 194 17.48 -6.38 -0.57
N VAL A 195 16.22 -6.37 -0.97
CA VAL A 195 15.18 -5.54 -0.34
C VAL A 195 14.50 -6.35 0.75
N ARG A 196 14.61 -5.89 1.99
CA ARG A 196 13.88 -6.51 3.12
C ARG A 196 12.48 -5.89 3.20
N PRO A 197 11.43 -6.71 3.39
CA PRO A 197 10.10 -6.17 3.64
C PRO A 197 10.12 -5.29 4.89
N ASN A 198 9.37 -4.19 4.84
CA ASN A 198 9.16 -3.38 6.02
C ASN A 198 7.95 -3.96 6.78
N ALA A 199 8.08 -4.16 8.09
CA ALA A 199 6.97 -4.63 8.93
C ALA A 199 5.69 -3.78 8.78
N ALA A 200 5.84 -2.47 8.49
CA ALA A 200 4.70 -1.56 8.23
C ALA A 200 4.03 -1.77 6.86
N THR A 201 4.67 -2.49 5.92
CA THR A 201 4.15 -2.74 4.56
C THR A 201 3.80 -4.22 4.33
N VAL A 202 4.07 -5.07 5.30
CA VAL A 202 3.54 -6.43 5.30
C VAL A 202 2.03 -6.29 5.44
N LEU A 203 1.31 -6.61 4.36
CA LEU A 203 -0.14 -6.79 4.46
C LEU A 203 -0.35 -7.84 5.55
N LYS A 204 -0.97 -7.42 6.64
CA LYS A 204 -1.41 -8.36 7.65
C LYS A 204 -2.24 -9.42 6.94
N PRO A 205 -2.01 -10.72 7.18
CA PRO A 205 -2.76 -11.76 6.52
C PRO A 205 -4.26 -11.50 6.67
N ALA A 206 -5.06 -11.88 5.68
CA ALA A 206 -6.54 -11.78 5.75
C ALA A 206 -7.14 -12.45 7.00
N SER A 207 -6.35 -13.26 7.71
CA SER A 207 -6.66 -13.83 9.02
C SER A 207 -6.98 -12.81 10.12
N GLU A 208 -6.49 -11.54 10.05
CA GLU A 208 -6.84 -10.57 11.09
C GLU A 208 -8.25 -9.99 10.93
N GLN A 209 -8.76 -9.84 9.71
CA GLN A 209 -10.17 -9.48 9.51
C GLN A 209 -11.09 -10.63 9.93
N ASN A 210 -10.71 -11.88 9.64
CA ASN A 210 -11.43 -13.05 10.10
C ASN A 210 -11.29 -13.23 11.62
N TYR A 211 -10.14 -12.89 12.22
CA TYR A 211 -9.96 -13.04 13.66
C TYR A 211 -10.91 -12.17 14.48
N LEU A 212 -11.08 -10.90 14.17
CA LEU A 212 -12.01 -10.02 14.89
C LEU A 212 -13.45 -10.49 14.73
N TYR A 213 -13.82 -10.96 13.55
CA TYR A 213 -15.13 -11.57 13.31
C TYR A 213 -15.31 -12.86 14.10
N GLU A 214 -14.33 -13.77 14.10
CA GLU A 214 -14.38 -15.02 14.86
C GLU A 214 -14.36 -14.78 16.37
N LEU A 215 -13.59 -13.79 16.85
CA LEU A 215 -13.56 -13.35 18.24
C LEU A 215 -14.95 -12.86 18.69
N ASP A 216 -15.58 -12.01 17.87
CA ASP A 216 -16.91 -11.46 18.15
C ASP A 216 -17.97 -12.56 18.12
N LYS A 217 -17.98 -13.39 17.07
CA LYS A 217 -18.92 -14.48 16.88
C LYS A 217 -18.80 -15.53 17.99
N THR A 218 -17.59 -16.04 18.23
CA THR A 218 -17.36 -17.11 19.23
C THR A 218 -17.78 -16.67 20.63
N THR A 219 -17.43 -15.43 21.02
CA THR A 219 -17.85 -14.89 22.33
C THR A 219 -19.35 -14.64 22.40
N SER A 220 -19.98 -14.24 21.29
CA SER A 220 -21.45 -14.09 21.21
C SER A 220 -22.18 -15.43 21.36
N ASP A 221 -21.68 -16.48 20.71
CA ASP A 221 -22.24 -17.83 20.76
C ASP A 221 -22.20 -18.39 22.19
N VAL A 222 -21.12 -18.17 22.93
CA VAL A 222 -21.00 -18.58 24.36
C VAL A 222 -22.00 -17.81 25.23
N ILE A 223 -22.19 -16.51 25.02
CA ILE A 223 -23.19 -15.73 25.78
C ILE A 223 -24.63 -16.23 25.50
N ALA A 224 -24.92 -16.51 24.22
CA ALA A 224 -26.24 -17.08 23.84
C ALA A 224 -26.47 -18.43 24.51
N LEU A 225 -25.45 -19.28 24.58
CA LEU A 225 -25.52 -20.57 25.25
C LEU A 225 -25.85 -20.41 26.75
N ILE A 226 -25.19 -19.46 27.45
CA ILE A 226 -25.50 -19.17 28.87
C ILE A 226 -26.95 -18.70 29.02
N THR A 227 -27.39 -17.80 28.14
CA THR A 227 -28.72 -17.21 28.19
C THR A 227 -29.81 -18.30 27.98
N ASN A 228 -29.63 -19.17 27.01
CA ASN A 228 -30.54 -20.26 26.71
C ASN A 228 -30.58 -21.27 27.88
N TRP A 229 -29.40 -21.66 28.38
CA TRP A 229 -29.30 -22.56 29.51
C TRP A 229 -30.04 -22.00 30.74
N SER A 230 -29.87 -20.72 31.04
CA SER A 230 -30.53 -20.04 32.16
C SER A 230 -32.06 -19.96 31.99
N GLN A 231 -32.57 -19.93 30.76
CA GLN A 231 -34.02 -19.98 30.49
C GLN A 231 -34.59 -21.39 30.69
N ASP A 232 -33.84 -22.39 30.22
CA ASP A 232 -34.28 -23.80 30.32
C ASP A 232 -34.21 -24.32 31.76
N HIS A 233 -33.34 -23.77 32.62
CA HIS A 233 -33.15 -24.13 34.03
C HIS A 233 -33.59 -23.00 34.97
N ALA A 234 -34.68 -22.31 34.63
CA ALA A 234 -35.21 -21.22 35.43
C ALA A 234 -35.64 -21.73 36.85
N GLY A 235 -34.93 -21.24 37.87
CA GLY A 235 -35.16 -21.65 39.27
C GLY A 235 -34.10 -22.58 39.85
N GLU A 236 -33.16 -23.06 39.07
CA GLU A 236 -31.98 -23.78 39.54
C GLU A 236 -30.85 -22.81 39.92
N SER A 237 -30.13 -23.13 40.99
CA SER A 237 -29.04 -22.27 41.49
C SER A 237 -27.68 -22.77 40.99
N GLY A 238 -27.08 -22.06 40.05
CA GLY A 238 -25.78 -22.43 39.49
C GLY A 238 -25.86 -23.68 38.61
N GLY A 239 -24.74 -24.04 38.01
CA GLY A 239 -24.66 -25.27 37.22
C GLY A 239 -23.44 -25.31 36.30
N GLU A 240 -23.18 -26.50 35.81
CA GLU A 240 -22.12 -26.74 34.85
C GLU A 240 -22.72 -26.80 33.44
N VAL A 241 -22.34 -25.90 32.58
CA VAL A 241 -22.83 -25.77 31.20
C VAL A 241 -21.78 -26.33 30.24
N PRO A 242 -22.08 -27.44 29.56
CA PRO A 242 -21.17 -27.95 28.53
C PRO A 242 -21.14 -27.01 27.33
N VAL A 243 -19.94 -26.64 26.90
CA VAL A 243 -19.75 -25.76 25.73
C VAL A 243 -19.36 -26.62 24.53
N PRO A 244 -20.12 -26.61 23.44
CA PRO A 244 -19.80 -27.38 22.24
C PRO A 244 -18.39 -27.05 21.68
N GLU A 245 -17.68 -28.07 21.24
CA GLU A 245 -16.32 -27.94 20.69
C GLU A 245 -15.31 -27.35 21.71
N SER A 246 -15.51 -27.53 23.00
CA SER A 246 -14.58 -27.16 24.08
C SER A 246 -14.36 -28.35 25.01
N GLU A 247 -13.12 -28.50 25.49
CA GLU A 247 -12.81 -29.47 26.55
C GLU A 247 -13.16 -28.95 27.95
N ARG A 248 -13.54 -27.69 28.05
CA ARG A 248 -13.83 -26.98 29.29
C ARG A 248 -15.31 -26.66 29.39
N ASN A 249 -15.87 -26.86 30.61
CA ASN A 249 -17.22 -26.49 30.94
C ASN A 249 -17.26 -25.10 31.58
N LEU A 250 -18.39 -24.44 31.44
CA LEU A 250 -18.64 -23.17 32.07
C LEU A 250 -19.36 -23.39 33.39
N ILE A 251 -18.84 -22.83 34.47
CA ILE A 251 -19.36 -22.99 35.82
C ILE A 251 -20.14 -21.72 36.17
N LEU A 252 -21.48 -21.83 36.17
CA LEU A 252 -22.34 -20.70 36.52
C LEU A 252 -22.45 -20.56 38.05
N PRO A 253 -22.39 -19.32 38.56
CA PRO A 253 -22.56 -19.04 39.97
C PRO A 253 -24.02 -19.25 40.41
N VAL A 254 -24.22 -19.35 41.72
CA VAL A 254 -25.58 -19.54 42.35
C VAL A 254 -26.56 -18.47 41.85
N THR A 255 -26.11 -17.23 41.68
CA THR A 255 -26.91 -16.17 41.06
C THR A 255 -26.44 -15.99 39.62
N THR A 256 -27.22 -16.45 38.67
CA THR A 256 -26.88 -16.34 37.23
C THR A 256 -26.69 -14.88 36.83
N PRO A 257 -25.54 -14.52 36.18
CA PRO A 257 -25.29 -13.17 35.77
C PRO A 257 -26.33 -12.67 34.77
N SER A 258 -26.77 -11.44 34.93
CA SER A 258 -27.71 -10.80 34.00
C SER A 258 -27.06 -10.60 32.63
N LEU A 259 -27.88 -10.55 31.56
CA LEU A 259 -27.39 -10.31 30.20
C LEU A 259 -26.53 -9.05 30.09
N PRO A 260 -26.83 -7.90 30.72
CA PRO A 260 -25.93 -6.73 30.72
C PRO A 260 -24.57 -7.01 31.36
N GLN A 261 -24.49 -7.80 32.40
CA GLN A 261 -23.22 -8.20 33.03
C GLN A 261 -22.40 -9.09 32.09
N LEU A 262 -23.02 -10.10 31.49
CA LEU A 262 -22.38 -10.98 30.50
C LEU A 262 -21.85 -10.17 29.29
N GLN A 263 -22.64 -9.22 28.80
CA GLN A 263 -22.21 -8.34 27.70
C GLN A 263 -21.06 -7.42 28.11
N ARG A 264 -20.97 -6.98 29.35
CA ARG A 264 -19.86 -6.20 29.88
C ARG A 264 -18.58 -7.05 29.91
N LEU A 265 -18.64 -8.27 30.45
CA LEU A 265 -17.49 -9.20 30.48
C LEU A 265 -17.01 -9.53 29.07
N ARG A 266 -17.92 -9.78 28.14
CA ARG A 266 -17.60 -10.00 26.73
C ARG A 266 -16.83 -8.82 26.12
N ARG A 267 -17.30 -7.59 26.31
CA ARG A 267 -16.62 -6.39 25.81
C ARG A 267 -15.21 -6.23 26.38
N GLN A 268 -15.03 -6.51 27.67
CA GLN A 268 -13.73 -6.48 28.31
C GLN A 268 -12.79 -7.53 27.72
N PHE A 269 -13.25 -8.76 27.55
CA PHE A 269 -12.47 -9.84 26.94
C PHE A 269 -12.05 -9.50 25.50
N ILE A 270 -12.99 -9.01 24.67
CA ILE A 270 -12.71 -8.59 23.31
C ILE A 270 -11.67 -7.48 23.29
N SER A 271 -11.76 -6.48 24.17
CA SER A 271 -10.80 -5.38 24.27
C SER A 271 -9.39 -5.88 24.59
N LEU A 272 -9.25 -6.83 25.51
CA LEU A 272 -7.97 -7.42 25.92
C LEU A 272 -7.33 -8.28 24.81
N ASN A 273 -8.16 -8.96 24.02
CA ASN A 273 -7.69 -9.92 23.01
C ASN A 273 -7.68 -9.36 21.57
N ARG A 274 -8.10 -8.11 21.37
CA ARG A 274 -8.24 -7.50 20.05
C ARG A 274 -6.96 -7.48 19.22
N GLN A 275 -5.80 -7.43 19.86
CA GLN A 275 -4.49 -7.33 19.22
C GLN A 275 -3.81 -8.69 19.02
N HIS A 276 -4.41 -9.76 19.48
CA HIS A 276 -3.90 -11.12 19.33
C HIS A 276 -4.49 -11.78 18.08
N SER A 277 -3.81 -12.81 17.57
CA SER A 277 -4.32 -13.65 16.49
C SER A 277 -4.36 -15.10 17.01
N LEU A 278 -5.51 -15.50 17.52
CA LEU A 278 -5.75 -16.82 18.11
C LEU A 278 -6.67 -17.65 17.23
N SER A 279 -6.57 -18.97 17.29
CA SER A 279 -7.53 -19.85 16.63
C SER A 279 -8.90 -19.78 17.32
N LYS A 280 -9.99 -20.07 16.58
CA LYS A 280 -11.36 -20.10 17.10
C LYS A 280 -11.49 -20.97 18.36
N ALA A 281 -10.90 -22.16 18.36
CA ALA A 281 -10.91 -23.07 19.51
C ALA A 281 -10.24 -22.41 20.72
N ARG A 282 -9.08 -21.75 20.52
CA ARG A 282 -8.36 -21.10 21.60
C ARG A 282 -9.08 -19.87 22.16
N VAL A 283 -9.76 -19.11 21.30
CA VAL A 283 -10.63 -18.00 21.73
C VAL A 283 -11.75 -18.49 22.64
N ARG A 284 -12.38 -19.61 22.28
CA ARG A 284 -13.47 -20.23 23.06
C ARG A 284 -13.00 -20.67 24.44
N GLU A 285 -11.90 -21.41 24.51
CA GLU A 285 -11.33 -21.87 25.77
C GLU A 285 -10.96 -20.72 26.70
N LEU A 286 -10.23 -19.72 26.17
CA LEU A 286 -9.82 -18.54 26.93
C LEU A 286 -11.01 -17.72 27.41
N PHE A 287 -12.09 -17.65 26.65
CA PHE A 287 -13.28 -16.93 27.07
C PHE A 287 -14.05 -17.68 28.17
N ILE A 288 -14.10 -18.99 28.09
CA ILE A 288 -14.68 -19.83 29.16
C ILE A 288 -13.87 -19.66 30.46
N ASP A 289 -12.54 -19.74 30.40
CA ASP A 289 -11.68 -19.49 31.55
C ASP A 289 -11.91 -18.10 32.15
N TYR A 290 -11.92 -17.08 31.31
CA TYR A 290 -12.15 -15.69 31.72
C TYR A 290 -13.52 -15.51 32.42
N LEU A 291 -14.56 -16.16 31.93
CA LEU A 291 -15.89 -16.12 32.56
C LEU A 291 -15.89 -16.88 33.89
N ASN A 292 -15.30 -18.08 33.92
CA ASN A 292 -15.22 -18.87 35.16
C ASN A 292 -14.45 -18.09 36.27
N ASP A 293 -13.32 -17.47 35.93
CA ASP A 293 -12.56 -16.62 36.86
C ASP A 293 -13.38 -15.41 37.32
N SER A 294 -14.12 -14.78 36.41
CA SER A 294 -14.96 -13.62 36.70
C SER A 294 -16.16 -13.94 37.55
N PHE A 295 -16.64 -15.18 37.53
CA PHE A 295 -17.78 -15.65 38.37
C PHE A 295 -17.35 -16.08 39.76
N GLN A 296 -16.07 -16.38 39.96
CA GLN A 296 -15.51 -16.74 41.27
C GLN A 296 -14.99 -15.54 42.07
N SER A 297 -14.88 -14.36 41.41
CA SER A 297 -14.40 -13.10 41.99
C SER A 297 -15.56 -12.31 42.59
#